data_0ecf140e48be52e5af2233281119eb20
#
_entry.id   0ecf140e48be52e5af2233281119eb20
#
_cell.length_a   1.000
_cell.length_b   1.000
_cell.length_c   1.000
_cell.angle_alpha   90.00
_cell.angle_beta   90.00
_cell.angle_gamma   90.00
#
_symmetry.space_group_name_H-M   'P 1'
#
loop_
_entity.id
_entity.type
_entity.pdbx_description
1 polymer ?
#
loop_
_entity_poly.entity_id
_entity_poly.type
_entity_poly.pdbx_seq_one_letter_code
_entity_poly.pdbx_strand_id
1 'polypeptide(L)'
;MVPFSFAGEELALVAGRALYWPSERALLVADLHLEKSSFYARFGQMLPPYDSRETLERVALAVRETGARRVFCLGDNFHDKAGAQRLEPHAAGMLDALTRATDWVWIAGNHDLGAVPSGTSVEELELGALVLRHEALPGEARAELSGHYHPKLRVQARGRSISRPCAVRSERKLILPAFGALTGGLNAADPAILNAMQPARVVDALIGVQGKLVQFPLWRAAA
;
A
#
# COMPACT_ATOMS: atom_id res chain seq x y z
N MET A 1 -6.18 -13.85 6.11
CA MET A 1 -6.78 -13.06 5.00
C MET A 1 -8.24 -12.76 5.30
N VAL A 2 -8.75 -11.60 4.85
CA VAL A 2 -10.13 -11.16 5.06
C VAL A 2 -10.74 -10.79 3.72
N PRO A 3 -11.64 -11.61 3.16
CA PRO A 3 -12.22 -11.39 1.83
C PRO A 3 -13.26 -10.27 1.82
N PHE A 4 -13.36 -9.59 0.67
CA PHE A 4 -14.41 -8.61 0.35
C PHE A 4 -14.47 -8.36 -1.15
N SER A 5 -15.62 -7.84 -1.63
CA SER A 5 -15.80 -7.48 -3.04
C SER A 5 -15.53 -5.99 -3.27
N PHE A 6 -14.89 -5.67 -4.39
CA PHE A 6 -14.66 -4.28 -4.84
C PHE A 6 -14.71 -4.23 -6.37
N ALA A 7 -15.54 -3.34 -6.92
CA ALA A 7 -15.68 -3.10 -8.36
C ALA A 7 -15.89 -4.38 -9.21
N GLY A 8 -16.60 -5.36 -8.66
CA GLY A 8 -16.86 -6.66 -9.30
C GLY A 8 -15.78 -7.72 -9.09
N GLU A 9 -14.67 -7.37 -8.44
CA GLU A 9 -13.58 -8.29 -8.14
C GLU A 9 -13.63 -8.77 -6.69
N GLU A 10 -13.28 -10.04 -6.47
CA GLU A 10 -13.07 -10.58 -5.13
C GLU A 10 -11.63 -10.33 -4.68
N LEU A 11 -11.49 -9.63 -3.58
CA LEU A 11 -10.21 -9.22 -3.01
C LEU A 11 -10.10 -9.69 -1.56
N ALA A 12 -8.89 -9.72 -1.00
CA ALA A 12 -8.70 -10.03 0.41
C ALA A 12 -7.64 -9.13 1.04
N LEU A 13 -7.92 -8.56 2.22
CA LEU A 13 -6.90 -7.91 3.04
C LEU A 13 -5.99 -8.95 3.69
N VAL A 14 -4.68 -8.76 3.54
CA VAL A 14 -3.62 -9.63 4.05
C VAL A 14 -2.80 -8.87 5.08
N ALA A 15 -2.66 -9.44 6.28
CA ALA A 15 -1.91 -8.84 7.40
C ALA A 15 -2.32 -7.38 7.71
N GLY A 16 -3.53 -6.96 7.29
CA GLY A 16 -4.08 -5.62 7.51
C GLY A 16 -3.44 -4.49 6.70
N ARG A 17 -2.52 -4.80 5.76
CA ARG A 17 -1.81 -3.77 4.96
C ARG A 17 -1.66 -4.11 3.49
N ALA A 18 -1.63 -5.38 3.11
CA ALA A 18 -1.58 -5.79 1.71
C ALA A 18 -2.96 -6.20 1.21
N LEU A 19 -3.10 -6.25 -0.10
CA LEU A 19 -4.28 -6.72 -0.79
C LEU A 19 -3.91 -7.94 -1.64
N TYR A 20 -4.67 -9.01 -1.53
CA TYR A 20 -4.55 -10.17 -2.41
C TYR A 20 -5.71 -10.19 -3.40
N TRP A 21 -5.41 -10.38 -4.67
CA TRP A 21 -6.36 -10.49 -5.77
C TRP A 21 -6.30 -11.92 -6.35
N PRO A 22 -7.21 -12.80 -5.93
CA PRO A 22 -7.13 -14.24 -6.25
C PRO A 22 -7.17 -14.55 -7.75
N SER A 23 -8.07 -13.92 -8.55
CA SER A 23 -8.20 -14.18 -9.99
C SER A 23 -6.91 -13.85 -10.76
N GLU A 24 -6.17 -12.83 -10.31
CA GLU A 24 -4.88 -12.43 -10.88
C GLU A 24 -3.68 -13.10 -10.20
N ARG A 25 -3.89 -13.87 -9.14
CA ARG A 25 -2.84 -14.41 -8.26
C ARG A 25 -1.84 -13.33 -7.84
N ALA A 26 -2.33 -12.12 -7.58
CA ALA A 26 -1.55 -10.93 -7.35
C ALA A 26 -1.60 -10.46 -5.90
N LEU A 27 -0.45 -10.10 -5.36
CA LEU A 27 -0.30 -9.36 -4.12
C LEU A 27 -0.06 -7.89 -4.45
N LEU A 28 -0.84 -6.98 -3.88
CA LEU A 28 -0.64 -5.55 -4.02
C LEU A 28 -0.19 -4.97 -2.68
N VAL A 29 0.86 -4.18 -2.71
CA VAL A 29 1.41 -3.44 -1.58
C VAL A 29 1.63 -2.00 -2.00
N ALA A 30 1.56 -1.05 -1.08
CA ALA A 30 1.78 0.36 -1.37
C ALA A 30 2.83 0.95 -0.43
N ASP A 31 3.55 1.95 -0.88
CA ASP A 31 4.37 2.83 -0.04
C ASP A 31 5.35 2.02 0.84
N LEU A 32 6.24 1.27 0.20
CA LEU A 32 7.26 0.47 0.89
C LEU A 32 8.29 1.36 1.57
N HIS A 33 8.62 2.51 0.95
CA HIS A 33 9.62 3.46 1.42
C HIS A 33 10.90 2.79 1.89
N LEU A 34 11.42 1.86 1.10
CA LEU A 34 12.69 1.20 1.39
C LEU A 34 13.80 2.25 1.56
N GLU A 35 14.76 1.97 2.45
CA GLU A 35 15.91 2.84 2.74
C GLU A 35 15.54 4.20 3.37
N LYS A 36 14.43 4.28 4.10
CA LYS A 36 14.04 5.48 4.84
C LYS A 36 15.00 5.76 5.99
N SER A 37 15.39 4.75 6.76
CA SER A 37 16.33 4.93 7.87
C SER A 37 17.69 5.42 7.39
N SER A 38 18.22 4.84 6.30
CA SER A 38 19.50 5.26 5.73
C SER A 38 19.46 6.68 5.14
N PHE A 39 18.31 7.09 4.60
CA PHE A 39 18.11 8.47 4.17
C PHE A 39 18.25 9.46 5.33
N TYR A 40 17.52 9.24 6.42
CA TYR A 40 17.56 10.13 7.59
C TYR A 40 18.90 10.10 8.33
N ALA A 41 19.60 8.96 8.34
CA ALA A 41 20.94 8.84 8.91
C ALA A 41 21.95 9.80 8.27
N ARG A 42 21.80 10.10 6.96
CA ARG A 42 22.63 11.10 6.25
C ARG A 42 22.50 12.51 6.83
N PHE A 43 21.42 12.79 7.53
CA PHE A 43 21.14 14.07 8.20
C PHE A 43 21.29 13.98 9.71
N GLY A 44 21.97 12.93 10.22
CA GLY A 44 22.20 12.73 11.66
C GLY A 44 20.97 12.24 12.44
N GLN A 45 19.88 11.89 11.77
CA GLN A 45 18.69 11.35 12.43
C GLN A 45 18.75 9.81 12.42
N MET A 46 19.08 9.23 13.57
CA MET A 46 19.20 7.78 13.70
C MET A 46 17.82 7.14 13.90
N LEU A 47 17.31 6.48 12.86
CA LEU A 47 16.14 5.60 12.91
C LEU A 47 16.59 4.14 12.99
N PRO A 48 15.73 3.19 13.43
CA PRO A 48 16.07 1.77 13.41
C PRO A 48 16.47 1.32 11.99
N PRO A 49 17.67 0.73 11.81
CA PRO A 49 18.26 0.51 10.47
C PRO A 49 17.75 -0.76 9.77
N TYR A 50 16.61 -1.30 10.20
CA TYR A 50 16.07 -2.59 9.72
C TYR A 50 14.81 -2.44 8.87
N ASP A 51 14.43 -1.22 8.51
CA ASP A 51 13.17 -0.92 7.83
C ASP A 51 13.00 -1.63 6.50
N SER A 52 14.04 -1.64 5.64
CA SER A 52 14.01 -2.33 4.35
C SER A 52 13.90 -3.84 4.53
N ARG A 53 14.72 -4.41 5.42
CA ARG A 53 14.70 -5.84 5.73
C ARG A 53 13.33 -6.27 6.27
N GLU A 54 12.83 -5.58 7.29
CA GLU A 54 11.53 -5.88 7.90
C GLU A 54 10.40 -5.78 6.88
N THR A 55 10.43 -4.77 6.01
CA THR A 55 9.44 -4.59 4.94
C THR A 55 9.46 -5.76 3.96
N LEU A 56 10.64 -6.17 3.47
CA LEU A 56 10.79 -7.27 2.54
C LEU A 56 10.46 -8.63 3.16
N GLU A 57 10.78 -8.86 4.44
CA GLU A 57 10.34 -10.04 5.20
C GLU A 57 8.80 -10.13 5.25
N ARG A 58 8.12 -9.02 5.49
CA ARG A 58 6.64 -8.96 5.46
C ARG A 58 6.08 -9.27 4.07
N VAL A 59 6.71 -8.76 3.00
CA VAL A 59 6.31 -9.11 1.62
C VAL A 59 6.49 -10.59 1.37
N ALA A 60 7.64 -11.16 1.73
CA ALA A 60 7.91 -12.60 1.55
C ALA A 60 6.89 -13.48 2.29
N LEU A 61 6.52 -13.10 3.52
CA LEU A 61 5.47 -13.78 4.28
C LEU A 61 4.11 -13.69 3.60
N ALA A 62 3.73 -12.50 3.10
CA ALA A 62 2.46 -12.31 2.40
C ALA A 62 2.39 -13.08 1.07
N VAL A 63 3.48 -13.11 0.29
CA VAL A 63 3.60 -13.94 -0.92
C VAL A 63 3.43 -15.43 -0.58
N ARG A 64 4.08 -15.90 0.48
CA ARG A 64 3.97 -17.29 0.94
C ARG A 64 2.55 -17.63 1.42
N GLU A 65 1.91 -16.74 2.20
CA GLU A 65 0.56 -16.93 2.74
C GLU A 65 -0.50 -16.98 1.63
N THR A 66 -0.34 -16.17 0.58
CA THR A 66 -1.31 -16.04 -0.50
C THR A 66 -1.04 -16.97 -1.68
N GLY A 67 0.19 -17.45 -1.84
CA GLY A 67 0.63 -18.14 -3.04
C GLY A 67 0.66 -17.23 -4.28
N ALA A 68 0.77 -15.91 -4.07
CA ALA A 68 0.84 -14.94 -5.17
C ALA A 68 2.00 -15.24 -6.12
N ARG A 69 1.76 -15.02 -7.42
CA ARG A 69 2.74 -15.14 -8.49
C ARG A 69 3.14 -13.80 -9.09
N ARG A 70 2.36 -12.78 -8.79
CA ARG A 70 2.57 -11.41 -9.22
C ARG A 70 2.61 -10.51 -7.99
N VAL A 71 3.46 -9.48 -8.01
CA VAL A 71 3.51 -8.46 -6.96
C VAL A 71 3.44 -7.09 -7.63
N PHE A 72 2.49 -6.28 -7.23
CA PHE A 72 2.35 -4.89 -7.64
C PHE A 72 2.67 -3.97 -6.47
N CYS A 73 3.68 -3.12 -6.62
CA CYS A 73 4.02 -2.09 -5.67
C CYS A 73 3.43 -0.76 -6.15
N LEU A 74 2.47 -0.21 -5.40
CA LEU A 74 1.70 0.98 -5.80
C LEU A 74 2.41 2.28 -5.41
N GLY A 75 3.64 2.44 -5.91
CA GLY A 75 4.45 3.65 -5.76
C GLY A 75 5.12 3.83 -4.40
N ASP A 76 5.96 4.86 -4.32
CA ASP A 76 6.81 5.18 -3.18
C ASP A 76 7.60 3.96 -2.68
N ASN A 77 8.23 3.27 -3.64
CA ASN A 77 8.93 2.02 -3.44
C ASN A 77 10.21 2.23 -2.61
N PHE A 78 10.97 3.28 -2.94
CA PHE A 78 12.11 3.75 -2.20
C PHE A 78 11.84 5.12 -1.61
N HIS A 79 12.53 5.46 -0.51
CA HIS A 79 12.31 6.75 0.14
C HIS A 79 12.89 7.94 -0.62
N ASP A 80 13.92 7.70 -1.45
CA ASP A 80 14.51 8.69 -2.35
C ASP A 80 15.17 8.01 -3.58
N LYS A 81 15.57 8.83 -4.57
CA LYS A 81 16.19 8.38 -5.83
C LYS A 81 17.39 7.45 -5.68
N ALA A 82 18.17 7.61 -4.61
CA ALA A 82 19.37 6.83 -4.36
C ALA A 82 19.12 5.63 -3.43
N GLY A 83 17.86 5.39 -3.03
CA GLY A 83 17.50 4.32 -2.11
C GLY A 83 17.95 2.96 -2.58
N ALA A 84 17.69 2.62 -3.85
CA ALA A 84 18.09 1.34 -4.41
C ALA A 84 19.61 1.06 -4.32
N GLN A 85 20.43 2.10 -4.43
CA GLN A 85 21.90 1.99 -4.34
C GLN A 85 22.40 1.83 -2.91
N ARG A 86 21.56 2.13 -1.91
CA ARG A 86 21.91 2.06 -0.48
C ARG A 86 21.42 0.79 0.20
N LEU A 87 20.63 -0.05 -0.49
CA LEU A 87 20.19 -1.32 0.08
C LEU A 87 21.37 -2.11 0.62
N GLU A 88 21.29 -2.47 1.90
CA GLU A 88 22.32 -3.34 2.48
C GLU A 88 22.28 -4.74 1.84
N PRO A 89 23.37 -5.48 1.83
CA PRO A 89 23.51 -6.72 1.04
C PRO A 89 22.43 -7.77 1.31
N HIS A 90 21.94 -7.88 2.56
CA HIS A 90 20.91 -8.84 2.91
C HIS A 90 19.54 -8.43 2.33
N ALA A 91 19.13 -7.16 2.51
CA ALA A 91 17.89 -6.65 1.94
C ALA A 91 17.92 -6.66 0.40
N ALA A 92 19.07 -6.34 -0.21
CA ALA A 92 19.27 -6.45 -1.65
C ALA A 92 19.08 -7.88 -2.14
N GLY A 93 19.68 -8.86 -1.46
CA GLY A 93 19.51 -10.28 -1.77
C GLY A 93 18.08 -10.79 -1.62
N MET A 94 17.36 -10.30 -0.59
CA MET A 94 15.93 -10.61 -0.40
C MET A 94 15.07 -10.07 -1.54
N LEU A 95 15.28 -8.79 -1.90
CA LEU A 95 14.55 -8.16 -2.99
C LEU A 95 14.80 -8.88 -4.32
N ASP A 96 16.06 -9.21 -4.62
CA ASP A 96 16.44 -9.96 -5.80
C ASP A 96 15.80 -11.36 -5.83
N ALA A 97 15.74 -12.06 -4.70
CA ALA A 97 15.05 -13.35 -4.61
C ALA A 97 13.53 -13.22 -4.86
N LEU A 98 12.87 -12.19 -4.32
CA LEU A 98 11.46 -11.94 -4.51
C LEU A 98 11.12 -11.58 -5.96
N THR A 99 11.89 -10.69 -6.57
CA THR A 99 11.69 -10.27 -7.98
C THR A 99 11.98 -11.38 -8.99
N ARG A 100 12.83 -12.35 -8.65
CA ARG A 100 13.01 -13.57 -9.46
C ARG A 100 11.92 -14.61 -9.27
N ALA A 101 11.33 -14.67 -8.06
CA ALA A 101 10.31 -15.66 -7.73
C ALA A 101 8.91 -15.28 -8.20
N THR A 102 8.67 -13.99 -8.49
CA THR A 102 7.37 -13.44 -8.86
C THR A 102 7.49 -12.51 -10.06
N ASP A 103 6.38 -12.33 -10.81
CA ASP A 103 6.24 -11.25 -11.78
C ASP A 103 6.05 -9.93 -11.00
N TRP A 104 7.14 -9.17 -10.86
CA TRP A 104 7.21 -7.99 -9.99
C TRP A 104 7.11 -6.70 -10.80
N VAL A 105 6.10 -5.89 -10.48
CA VAL A 105 5.82 -4.63 -11.15
C VAL A 105 5.88 -3.48 -10.13
N TRP A 106 6.70 -2.49 -10.44
CA TRP A 106 6.82 -1.24 -9.73
C TRP A 106 5.94 -0.19 -10.41
N ILE A 107 4.96 0.33 -9.71
CA ILE A 107 4.26 1.56 -10.14
C ILE A 107 5.04 2.72 -9.55
N ALA A 108 5.33 3.73 -10.37
CA ALA A 108 6.11 4.87 -9.96
C ALA A 108 5.32 5.77 -9.00
N GLY A 109 5.95 6.18 -7.90
CA GLY A 109 5.45 7.16 -6.95
C GLY A 109 6.26 8.46 -6.99
N ASN A 110 5.89 9.43 -6.16
CA ASN A 110 6.55 10.75 -6.13
C ASN A 110 8.02 10.67 -5.68
N HIS A 111 8.35 9.64 -4.90
CA HIS A 111 9.71 9.39 -4.40
C HIS A 111 10.55 8.54 -5.37
N ASP A 112 9.93 7.87 -6.35
CA ASP A 112 10.54 6.89 -7.25
C ASP A 112 11.19 7.53 -8.49
N LEU A 113 11.96 8.57 -8.32
CA LEU A 113 12.64 9.26 -9.42
C LEU A 113 13.95 8.58 -9.86
N GLY A 114 14.23 7.36 -9.38
CA GLY A 114 15.43 6.58 -9.66
C GLY A 114 15.13 5.25 -10.37
N ALA A 115 16.20 4.58 -10.84
CA ALA A 115 16.09 3.25 -11.41
C ALA A 115 15.73 2.22 -10.33
N VAL A 116 14.82 1.30 -10.66
CA VAL A 116 14.53 0.12 -9.83
C VAL A 116 15.59 -0.97 -10.08
N PRO A 117 15.94 -1.78 -9.05
CA PRO A 117 17.01 -2.77 -9.18
C PRO A 117 16.69 -3.90 -10.16
N SER A 118 15.42 -4.31 -10.22
CA SER A 118 14.91 -5.42 -11.04
C SER A 118 13.39 -5.38 -11.11
N GLY A 119 12.78 -6.11 -12.06
CA GLY A 119 11.34 -6.07 -12.32
C GLY A 119 10.96 -5.05 -13.40
N THR A 120 9.66 -4.88 -13.62
CA THR A 120 9.10 -3.94 -14.59
C THR A 120 8.66 -2.66 -13.88
N SER A 121 8.97 -1.48 -14.43
CA SER A 121 8.51 -0.20 -13.89
C SER A 121 7.54 0.47 -14.87
N VAL A 122 6.41 0.96 -14.33
CA VAL A 122 5.36 1.66 -15.09
C VAL A 122 4.82 2.84 -14.27
N GLU A 123 4.24 3.83 -14.91
CA GLU A 123 3.58 4.95 -14.22
C GLU A 123 2.17 4.55 -13.74
N GLU A 124 1.47 3.80 -14.57
CA GLU A 124 0.11 3.30 -14.34
C GLU A 124 -0.06 1.95 -15.03
N LEU A 125 -0.90 1.08 -14.52
CA LEU A 125 -1.22 -0.20 -15.13
C LEU A 125 -2.73 -0.45 -15.13
N GLU A 126 -3.30 -0.72 -16.30
CA GLU A 126 -4.65 -1.27 -16.40
C GLU A 126 -4.60 -2.79 -16.29
N LEU A 127 -5.36 -3.35 -15.36
CA LEU A 127 -5.47 -4.78 -15.14
C LEU A 127 -6.94 -5.16 -14.95
N GLY A 128 -7.50 -5.86 -15.93
CA GLY A 128 -8.94 -6.13 -15.96
C GLY A 128 -9.76 -4.84 -15.96
N ALA A 129 -10.67 -4.69 -15.01
CA ALA A 129 -11.50 -3.50 -14.85
C ALA A 129 -10.89 -2.44 -13.92
N LEU A 130 -9.69 -2.69 -13.38
CA LEU A 130 -9.05 -1.84 -12.37
C LEU A 130 -7.84 -1.13 -12.93
N VAL A 131 -7.64 0.10 -12.47
CA VAL A 131 -6.42 0.89 -12.70
C VAL A 131 -5.56 0.84 -11.45
N LEU A 132 -4.30 0.47 -11.60
CA LEU A 132 -3.30 0.48 -10.54
C LEU A 132 -2.43 1.71 -10.71
N ARG A 133 -2.36 2.57 -9.70
CA ARG A 133 -1.56 3.79 -9.71
C ARG A 133 -1.06 4.13 -8.31
N HIS A 134 -0.16 5.08 -8.21
CA HIS A 134 0.34 5.53 -6.91
C HIS A 134 -0.69 6.37 -6.16
N GLU A 135 -1.18 7.44 -6.75
CA GLU A 135 -2.10 8.39 -6.14
C GLU A 135 -3.49 8.32 -6.77
N ALA A 136 -4.54 8.27 -5.94
CA ALA A 136 -5.92 8.28 -6.40
C ALA A 136 -6.25 9.58 -7.14
N LEU A 137 -6.80 9.46 -8.36
CA LEU A 137 -7.08 10.60 -9.22
C LEU A 137 -8.52 11.11 -9.00
N PRO A 138 -8.71 12.34 -8.46
CA PRO A 138 -10.03 12.94 -8.35
C PRO A 138 -10.75 13.00 -9.70
N GLY A 139 -12.02 12.62 -9.74
CA GLY A 139 -12.81 12.60 -10.98
C GLY A 139 -12.59 11.39 -11.89
N GLU A 140 -11.68 10.47 -11.58
CA GLU A 140 -11.50 9.24 -12.36
C GLU A 140 -12.79 8.40 -12.36
N ALA A 141 -13.22 8.01 -13.55
CA ALA A 141 -14.43 7.22 -13.75
C ALA A 141 -14.21 5.70 -13.63
N ARG A 142 -12.97 5.23 -13.91
CA ARG A 142 -12.59 3.82 -13.79
C ARG A 142 -12.42 3.46 -12.32
N ALA A 143 -12.55 2.20 -11.99
CA ALA A 143 -12.20 1.73 -10.66
C ALA A 143 -10.69 1.67 -10.48
N GLU A 144 -10.17 2.15 -9.34
CA GLU A 144 -8.72 2.26 -9.10
C GLU A 144 -8.28 1.75 -7.73
N LEU A 145 -7.05 1.23 -7.70
CA LEU A 145 -6.31 0.84 -6.51
C LEU A 145 -5.06 1.73 -6.39
N SER A 146 -4.84 2.31 -5.21
CA SER A 146 -3.73 3.25 -5.02
C SER A 146 -3.15 3.21 -3.60
N GLY A 147 -2.06 3.95 -3.36
CA GLY A 147 -1.40 4.19 -2.08
C GLY A 147 -1.36 5.66 -1.71
N HIS A 148 -0.14 6.20 -1.49
CA HIS A 148 0.23 7.60 -1.29
C HIS A 148 -0.13 8.20 0.07
N TYR A 149 -1.38 8.09 0.50
CA TYR A 149 -1.90 8.79 1.69
C TYR A 149 -1.59 8.09 3.02
N HIS A 150 -1.18 6.85 3.00
CA HIS A 150 -0.92 6.02 4.18
C HIS A 150 -2.05 6.05 5.22
N PRO A 151 -3.31 5.76 4.86
CA PRO A 151 -4.44 5.97 5.74
C PRO A 151 -4.35 5.16 7.03
N LYS A 152 -4.65 5.84 8.15
CA LYS A 152 -4.77 5.25 9.48
C LYS A 152 -6.11 5.62 10.10
N LEU A 153 -6.88 4.64 10.50
CA LEU A 153 -8.07 4.88 11.31
C LEU A 153 -7.64 5.24 12.73
N ARG A 154 -8.10 6.39 13.21
CA ARG A 154 -7.92 6.84 14.59
C ARG A 154 -9.25 6.79 15.31
N VAL A 155 -9.34 6.02 16.38
CA VAL A 155 -10.54 5.89 17.20
C VAL A 155 -10.21 6.15 18.66
N GLN A 156 -11.13 6.79 19.36
CA GLN A 156 -11.09 6.95 20.81
C GLN A 156 -11.89 5.80 21.44
N ALA A 157 -11.25 4.98 22.26
CA ALA A 157 -11.91 3.88 22.93
C ALA A 157 -11.45 3.82 24.41
N ARG A 158 -12.38 3.91 25.34
CA ARG A 158 -12.11 3.84 26.78
C ARG A 158 -10.98 4.78 27.24
N GLY A 159 -11.00 6.03 26.78
CA GLY A 159 -10.00 7.06 27.13
C GLY A 159 -8.63 6.88 26.45
N ARG A 160 -8.49 5.94 25.51
CA ARG A 160 -7.25 5.71 24.76
C ARG A 160 -7.45 6.03 23.30
N SER A 161 -6.45 6.67 22.69
CA SER A 161 -6.38 6.84 21.24
C SER A 161 -5.73 5.61 20.60
N ILE A 162 -6.45 4.94 19.72
CA ILE A 162 -5.98 3.79 18.96
C ILE A 162 -5.84 4.22 17.51
N SER A 163 -4.65 4.01 16.94
CA SER A 163 -4.37 4.25 15.52
C SER A 163 -4.00 2.94 14.84
N ARG A 164 -4.68 2.60 13.73
CA ARG A 164 -4.44 1.38 12.97
C ARG A 164 -4.36 1.70 11.48
N PRO A 165 -3.40 1.16 10.73
CA PRO A 165 -3.45 1.18 9.28
C PRO A 165 -4.78 0.62 8.79
N CYS A 166 -5.37 1.22 7.77
CA CYS A 166 -6.63 0.80 7.19
C CYS A 166 -6.62 1.07 5.69
N ALA A 167 -7.37 0.30 4.91
CA ALA A 167 -7.70 0.71 3.55
C ALA A 167 -8.88 1.70 3.61
N VAL A 168 -8.95 2.62 2.63
CA VAL A 168 -10.09 3.53 2.45
C VAL A 168 -10.78 3.19 1.15
N ARG A 169 -12.09 2.93 1.20
CA ARG A 169 -12.88 2.47 0.07
C ARG A 169 -14.06 3.38 -0.23
N SER A 170 -14.29 3.66 -1.50
CA SER A 170 -15.57 4.12 -2.06
C SER A 170 -16.11 3.08 -3.05
N GLU A 171 -17.09 3.45 -3.87
CA GLU A 171 -17.64 2.59 -4.91
C GLU A 171 -16.62 2.24 -6.01
N ARG A 172 -15.67 3.16 -6.28
CA ARG A 172 -14.72 3.03 -7.39
C ARG A 172 -13.25 3.21 -7.00
N LYS A 173 -12.96 3.56 -5.75
CA LYS A 173 -11.59 3.81 -5.30
C LYS A 173 -11.26 3.01 -4.06
N LEU A 174 -10.07 2.43 -4.05
CA LEU A 174 -9.54 1.74 -2.88
C LEU A 174 -8.09 2.19 -2.66
N ILE A 175 -7.87 2.97 -1.59
CA ILE A 175 -6.55 3.44 -1.17
C ILE A 175 -6.02 2.46 -0.12
N LEU A 176 -4.86 1.88 -0.38
CA LEU A 176 -4.19 0.97 0.55
C LEU A 176 -3.40 1.73 1.62
N PRO A 177 -3.26 1.18 2.82
CA PRO A 177 -2.33 1.71 3.81
C PRO A 177 -0.90 1.44 3.40
N ALA A 178 0.03 2.27 3.84
CA ALA A 178 1.45 2.01 3.64
C ALA A 178 1.88 0.67 4.22
N PHE A 179 2.60 -0.11 3.44
CA PHE A 179 3.10 -1.43 3.82
C PHE A 179 4.44 -1.37 4.55
N GLY A 180 5.26 -0.36 4.24
CA GLY A 180 6.59 -0.19 4.80
C GLY A 180 6.63 -0.13 6.34
N ALA A 181 7.73 -0.58 6.92
CA ALA A 181 7.92 -0.68 8.38
C ALA A 181 7.94 0.69 9.06
N LEU A 182 8.64 1.68 8.49
CA LEU A 182 8.80 3.03 9.04
C LEU A 182 7.91 4.06 8.31
N THR A 183 6.61 3.81 8.22
CA THR A 183 5.69 4.72 7.55
C THR A 183 4.82 5.49 8.54
N GLY A 184 4.71 6.80 8.33
CA GLY A 184 3.73 7.67 8.97
C GLY A 184 2.31 7.38 8.50
N GLY A 185 1.48 8.40 8.38
CA GLY A 185 0.18 8.32 7.74
C GLY A 185 -0.82 9.35 8.23
N LEU A 186 -1.75 9.69 7.35
CA LEU A 186 -2.85 10.59 7.60
C LEU A 186 -3.99 9.89 8.37
N ASN A 187 -4.83 10.66 9.05
CA ASN A 187 -6.10 10.13 9.50
C ASN A 187 -6.94 9.74 8.27
N ALA A 188 -7.58 8.58 8.30
CA ALA A 188 -8.43 8.12 7.20
C ALA A 188 -9.56 9.12 6.84
N ALA A 189 -10.00 9.95 7.80
CA ALA A 189 -10.97 11.04 7.60
C ALA A 189 -10.30 12.38 7.23
N ASP A 190 -9.01 12.39 6.86
CA ASP A 190 -8.34 13.62 6.42
C ASP A 190 -8.98 14.17 5.14
N PRO A 191 -9.20 15.50 5.05
CA PRO A 191 -9.75 16.11 3.84
C PRO A 191 -9.02 15.75 2.54
N ALA A 192 -7.71 15.58 2.58
CA ALA A 192 -6.94 15.18 1.40
C ALA A 192 -7.40 13.80 0.88
N ILE A 193 -7.58 12.83 1.77
CA ILE A 193 -8.09 11.50 1.42
C ILE A 193 -9.53 11.59 0.92
N LEU A 194 -10.40 12.30 1.66
CA LEU A 194 -11.81 12.40 1.30
C LEU A 194 -12.02 13.09 -0.06
N ASN A 195 -11.19 14.09 -0.40
CA ASN A 195 -11.21 14.74 -1.71
C ASN A 195 -10.71 13.81 -2.82
N ALA A 196 -9.64 13.05 -2.58
CA ALA A 196 -9.12 12.07 -3.53
C ALA A 196 -10.16 10.98 -3.85
N MET A 197 -11.01 10.63 -2.88
CA MET A 197 -12.06 9.63 -3.05
C MET A 197 -13.25 10.11 -3.91
N GLN A 198 -13.34 11.41 -4.21
CA GLN A 198 -14.48 11.93 -4.99
C GLN A 198 -14.38 11.62 -6.50
N PRO A 199 -15.53 11.46 -7.20
CA PRO A 199 -16.89 11.47 -6.66
C PRO A 199 -17.24 10.15 -5.95
N ALA A 200 -17.86 10.26 -4.79
CA ALA A 200 -18.30 9.09 -4.01
C ALA A 200 -19.65 9.37 -3.35
N ARG A 201 -20.45 8.34 -3.07
CA ARG A 201 -21.63 8.40 -2.21
C ARG A 201 -21.27 8.00 -0.78
N VAL A 202 -20.34 7.08 -0.67
CA VAL A 202 -19.92 6.48 0.59
C VAL A 202 -18.40 6.35 0.60
N VAL A 203 -17.78 6.73 1.73
CA VAL A 203 -16.36 6.45 1.98
C VAL A 203 -16.23 5.77 3.33
N ASP A 204 -15.62 4.59 3.36
CA ASP A 204 -15.40 3.78 4.54
C ASP A 204 -13.92 3.44 4.75
N ALA A 205 -13.48 3.39 6.01
CA ALA A 205 -12.25 2.73 6.37
C ALA A 205 -12.49 1.23 6.58
N LEU A 206 -11.61 0.40 6.04
CA LEU A 206 -11.66 -1.05 6.13
C LEU A 206 -10.49 -1.57 6.97
N ILE A 207 -10.79 -2.40 7.98
CA ILE A 207 -9.80 -3.08 8.81
C ILE A 207 -10.14 -4.55 8.92
N GLY A 208 -9.13 -5.42 8.74
CA GLY A 208 -9.25 -6.83 9.07
C GLY A 208 -8.99 -7.05 10.57
N VAL A 209 -9.96 -7.58 11.30
CA VAL A 209 -9.84 -7.89 12.72
C VAL A 209 -10.31 -9.33 12.96
N GLN A 210 -9.44 -10.19 13.46
CA GLN A 210 -9.78 -11.59 13.80
C GLN A 210 -10.50 -12.33 12.65
N GLY A 211 -10.01 -12.17 11.42
CA GLY A 211 -10.58 -12.81 10.24
C GLY A 211 -11.89 -12.19 9.73
N LYS A 212 -12.34 -11.08 10.30
CA LYS A 212 -13.55 -10.34 9.88
C LYS A 212 -13.19 -8.97 9.33
N LEU A 213 -13.93 -8.54 8.31
CA LEU A 213 -13.85 -7.17 7.82
C LEU A 213 -14.72 -6.26 8.70
N VAL A 214 -14.08 -5.23 9.26
CA VAL A 214 -14.77 -4.17 10.00
C VAL A 214 -14.73 -2.91 9.17
N GLN A 215 -15.90 -2.27 9.00
CA GLN A 215 -16.06 -1.04 8.22
C GLN A 215 -16.42 0.11 9.17
N PHE A 216 -15.74 1.24 8.98
CA PHE A 216 -16.00 2.46 9.72
C PHE A 216 -16.37 3.56 8.74
N PRO A 217 -17.57 4.17 8.87
CA PRO A 217 -17.98 5.25 7.99
C PRO A 217 -17.12 6.49 8.23
N LEU A 218 -16.55 7.02 7.14
CA LEU A 218 -15.75 8.24 7.14
C LEU A 218 -16.55 9.43 6.56
N TRP A 219 -17.31 9.16 5.50
CA TRP A 219 -18.08 10.19 4.81
C TRP A 219 -19.31 9.60 4.11
N ARG A 220 -20.37 10.39 4.01
CA ARG A 220 -21.60 10.09 3.27
C ARG A 220 -22.05 11.32 2.51
N ALA A 221 -22.49 11.15 1.25
CA ALA A 221 -23.15 12.23 0.52
C ALA A 221 -24.44 12.65 1.25
N ALA A 222 -24.75 13.94 1.24
CA ALA A 222 -26.06 14.40 1.67
C ALA A 222 -27.15 13.82 0.75
N ALA A 223 -28.27 13.41 1.32
CA ALA A 223 -29.42 12.90 0.59
C ALA A 223 -30.13 13.99 -0.18
#